data_cf9de058dfcb69d6e789b970a4e103f6
#
_entry.id   cf9de058dfcb69d6e789b970a4e103f6
#
_cell.length_a   1.000
_cell.length_b   1.000
_cell.length_c   1.000
_cell.angle_alpha   90.00
_cell.angle_beta   90.00
_cell.angle_gamma   90.00
#
_symmetry.space_group_name_H-M   'P 1'
#
loop_
_entity.id
_entity.type
_entity.pdbx_description
1 polymer ?
#
loop_
_entity_poly.entity_id
_entity_poly.type
_entity_poly.pdbx_seq_one_letter_code
_entity_poly.pdbx_strand_id
1 'polypeptide(L)'
;MKEFQETLYDAISQDFRIDKMYFEQKTEHQHLMIFHNAMLGRVMTLDGVVQTTEVDEFIYHEMMAHVPIFAHGQAKRVLIIGGGDGGMLREVLRHDDVEHVSMVEIDSAVIGYCVVVSLFSLLKSKLGTRQHSAR
;
A
#
# COMPACT_ATOMS: atom_id res chain seq x y z
N MET A 1 -4.99 27.14 -4.01
CA MET A 1 -4.11 25.94 -4.03
C MET A 1 -4.85 24.91 -3.19
N LYS A 2 -5.01 23.66 -3.64
CA LYS A 2 -5.74 22.65 -2.85
C LYS A 2 -4.73 22.00 -1.89
N GLU A 3 -5.10 21.88 -0.63
CA GLU A 3 -4.26 21.31 0.43
C GLU A 3 -4.99 20.17 1.12
N PHE A 4 -4.23 19.21 1.61
CA PHE A 4 -4.70 18.14 2.47
C PHE A 4 -4.05 18.33 3.85
N GLN A 5 -4.87 18.37 4.88
CA GLN A 5 -4.41 18.43 6.26
C GLN A 5 -4.58 17.07 6.92
N GLU A 6 -3.49 16.52 7.43
CA GLU A 6 -3.54 15.28 8.17
C GLU A 6 -4.14 15.50 9.57
N THR A 7 -4.98 14.56 10.00
CA THR A 7 -5.75 14.64 11.25
C THR A 7 -5.41 13.52 12.24
N LEU A 8 -4.20 12.97 12.16
CA LEU A 8 -3.78 11.85 13.02
C LEU A 8 -3.71 12.23 14.50
N TYR A 9 -3.33 13.47 14.81
CA TYR A 9 -3.19 13.97 16.18
C TYR A 9 -3.96 15.28 16.37
N ASP A 10 -4.63 15.45 17.52
CA ASP A 10 -5.43 16.65 17.83
C ASP A 10 -4.59 17.93 17.95
N ALA A 11 -3.34 17.82 18.40
CA ALA A 11 -2.48 18.96 18.68
C ALA A 11 -1.39 19.21 17.64
N ILE A 12 -1.28 18.34 16.64
CA ILE A 12 -0.26 18.44 15.58
C ILE A 12 -0.94 18.15 14.25
N SER A 13 -0.76 19.01 13.28
CA SER A 13 -1.17 18.76 11.89
C SER A 13 0.01 18.87 10.94
N GLN A 14 -0.08 18.12 9.85
CA GLN A 14 0.79 18.27 8.70
C GLN A 14 -0.07 18.65 7.50
N ASP A 15 0.37 19.66 6.77
CA ASP A 15 -0.31 20.16 5.59
C ASP A 15 0.46 19.78 4.33
N PHE A 16 -0.24 19.13 3.38
CA PHE A 16 0.34 18.65 2.14
C PHE A 16 -0.31 19.40 0.96
N ARG A 17 0.50 20.00 0.12
CA ARG A 17 -0.01 20.57 -1.13
C ARG A 17 -0.45 19.47 -2.09
N ILE A 18 -1.63 19.60 -2.64
CA ILE A 18 -2.15 18.73 -3.69
C ILE A 18 -1.83 19.36 -5.03
N ASP A 19 -0.83 18.82 -5.73
CA ASP A 19 -0.49 19.27 -7.07
C ASP A 19 -1.47 18.67 -8.11
N LYS A 20 -1.91 17.42 -7.89
CA LYS A 20 -2.90 16.75 -8.71
C LYS A 20 -3.68 15.74 -7.88
N MET A 21 -5.00 15.79 -7.93
CA MET A 21 -5.85 14.74 -7.40
C MET A 21 -5.98 13.61 -8.44
N TYR A 22 -5.67 12.39 -8.03
CA TYR A 22 -5.86 11.20 -8.85
C TYR A 22 -7.18 10.52 -8.55
N PHE A 23 -7.51 10.41 -7.26
CA PHE A 23 -8.70 9.71 -6.82
C PHE A 23 -9.18 10.23 -5.48
N GLU A 24 -10.49 10.26 -5.29
CA GLU A 24 -11.13 10.58 -4.02
C GLU A 24 -12.49 9.87 -3.99
N GLN A 25 -12.69 9.01 -3.01
CA GLN A 25 -13.94 8.28 -2.82
C GLN A 25 -14.18 7.99 -1.34
N LYS A 26 -15.39 8.24 -0.89
CA LYS A 26 -15.88 7.72 0.37
C LYS A 26 -16.58 6.39 0.10
N THR A 27 -16.01 5.32 0.61
CA THR A 27 -16.58 3.97 0.56
C THR A 27 -17.47 3.73 1.79
N GLU A 28 -18.02 2.53 1.94
CA GLU A 28 -18.70 2.13 3.17
C GLU A 28 -17.74 1.93 4.36
N HIS A 29 -16.43 1.78 4.08
CA HIS A 29 -15.41 1.50 5.09
C HIS A 29 -14.63 2.74 5.49
N GLN A 30 -14.27 3.60 4.51
CA GLN A 30 -13.33 4.70 4.73
C GLN A 30 -13.38 5.76 3.63
N HIS A 31 -12.75 6.90 3.88
CA HIS A 31 -12.52 7.95 2.89
C HIS A 31 -11.10 7.79 2.29
N LEU A 32 -11.04 7.25 1.08
CA LEU A 32 -9.79 7.06 0.35
C LEU A 32 -9.49 8.26 -0.54
N MET A 33 -8.29 8.82 -0.41
CA MET A 33 -7.75 9.82 -1.33
C MET A 33 -6.38 9.41 -1.85
N ILE A 34 -6.13 9.68 -3.12
CA ILE A 34 -4.80 9.51 -3.73
C ILE A 34 -4.48 10.76 -4.54
N PHE A 35 -3.40 11.43 -4.19
CA PHE A 35 -2.97 12.65 -4.86
C PHE A 35 -1.46 12.69 -5.08
N HIS A 36 -1.02 13.59 -5.93
CA HIS A 36 0.39 13.88 -6.17
C HIS A 36 0.83 15.08 -5.34
N ASN A 37 1.98 14.92 -4.71
CA ASN A 37 2.76 15.97 -4.07
C ASN A 37 4.16 15.99 -4.69
N ALA A 38 4.68 17.16 -5.03
CA ALA A 38 5.96 17.29 -5.73
C ALA A 38 7.17 16.72 -4.97
N MET A 39 7.10 16.63 -3.62
CA MET A 39 8.17 16.11 -2.77
C MET A 39 8.01 14.62 -2.46
N LEU A 40 6.76 14.15 -2.33
CA LEU A 40 6.43 12.81 -1.83
C LEU A 40 5.98 11.85 -2.94
N GLY A 41 5.82 12.35 -4.17
CA GLY A 41 5.23 11.58 -5.24
C GLY A 41 3.73 11.35 -5.00
N ARG A 42 3.26 10.15 -5.24
CA ARG A 42 1.89 9.76 -4.91
C ARG A 42 1.74 9.53 -3.42
N VAL A 43 0.71 10.14 -2.86
CA VAL A 43 0.33 10.03 -1.45
C VAL A 43 -1.03 9.36 -1.37
N MET A 44 -1.15 8.31 -0.57
CA MET A 44 -2.42 7.66 -0.26
C MET A 44 -2.81 7.98 1.17
N THR A 45 -4.05 8.39 1.35
CA THR A 45 -4.62 8.68 2.67
C THR A 45 -5.91 7.91 2.88
N LEU A 46 -6.14 7.49 4.12
CA LEU A 46 -7.38 6.87 4.59
C LEU A 46 -7.91 7.66 5.77
N ASP A 47 -9.16 8.08 5.72
CA ASP A 47 -9.84 8.83 6.78
C ASP A 47 -9.06 10.05 7.29
N GLY A 48 -8.39 10.78 6.38
CA GLY A 48 -7.61 11.97 6.73
C GLY A 48 -6.21 11.68 7.29
N VAL A 49 -5.72 10.44 7.19
CA VAL A 49 -4.39 10.03 7.67
C VAL A 49 -3.56 9.50 6.51
N VAL A 50 -2.32 9.96 6.37
CA VAL A 50 -1.37 9.45 5.38
C VAL A 50 -1.01 8.01 5.72
N GLN A 51 -1.18 7.13 4.75
CA GLN A 51 -0.82 5.71 4.88
C GLN A 51 0.52 5.41 4.22
N THR A 52 0.69 5.86 2.98
CA THR A 52 1.92 5.64 2.21
C THR A 52 2.24 6.82 1.31
N THR A 53 3.51 7.03 1.06
CA THR A 53 4.00 7.93 0.02
C THR A 53 4.95 7.18 -0.92
N GLU A 54 5.02 7.59 -2.18
CA GLU A 54 5.85 6.92 -3.19
C GLU A 54 7.34 6.98 -2.86
N VAL A 55 7.76 7.99 -2.11
CA VAL A 55 9.17 8.23 -1.78
C VAL A 55 9.67 7.32 -0.65
N ASP A 56 8.83 6.97 0.32
CA ASP A 56 9.28 6.30 1.55
C ASP A 56 8.51 5.02 1.91
N GLU A 57 7.50 4.61 1.11
CA GLU A 57 6.70 3.41 1.38
C GLU A 57 7.56 2.14 1.53
N PHE A 58 8.68 2.10 0.82
CA PHE A 58 9.56 0.94 0.83
C PHE A 58 10.16 0.68 2.22
N ILE A 59 10.44 1.73 3.00
CA ILE A 59 11.00 1.59 4.36
C ILE A 59 10.04 0.78 5.23
N TYR A 60 8.77 1.16 5.21
CA TYR A 60 7.72 0.46 5.96
C TYR A 60 7.52 -0.97 5.47
N HIS A 61 7.36 -1.16 4.17
CA HIS A 61 7.05 -2.47 3.59
C HIS A 61 8.20 -3.46 3.72
N GLU A 62 9.45 -3.02 3.51
CA GLU A 62 10.63 -3.86 3.70
C GLU A 62 10.78 -4.29 5.16
N MET A 63 10.65 -3.36 6.11
CA MET A 63 10.77 -3.69 7.53
C MET A 63 9.67 -4.63 8.00
N MET A 64 8.43 -4.40 7.57
CA MET A 64 7.29 -5.24 7.97
C MET A 64 7.30 -6.62 7.33
N ALA A 65 7.89 -6.79 6.15
CA ALA A 65 8.00 -8.08 5.48
C ALA A 65 9.26 -8.84 5.88
N HIS A 66 10.43 -8.22 5.71
CA HIS A 66 11.69 -8.95 5.80
C HIS A 66 12.06 -9.32 7.24
N VAL A 67 11.85 -8.40 8.19
CA VAL A 67 12.25 -8.65 9.59
C VAL A 67 11.53 -9.89 10.17
N PRO A 68 10.20 -10.01 10.11
CA PRO A 68 9.53 -11.18 10.66
C PRO A 68 9.81 -12.46 9.85
N ILE A 69 9.95 -12.41 8.53
CA ILE A 69 10.25 -13.58 7.71
C ILE A 69 11.64 -14.13 8.04
N PHE A 70 12.66 -13.28 8.14
CA PHE A 70 14.00 -13.68 8.53
C PHE A 70 14.08 -14.18 9.99
N ALA A 71 13.37 -13.52 10.91
CA ALA A 71 13.31 -13.96 12.31
C ALA A 71 12.62 -15.32 12.45
N HIS A 72 11.61 -15.62 11.65
CA HIS A 72 10.94 -16.92 11.63
C HIS A 72 11.84 -18.03 11.03
N GLY A 73 12.61 -17.72 10.02
CA GLY A 73 13.61 -18.58 9.38
C GLY A 73 13.06 -19.71 8.49
N GLN A 74 11.76 -20.02 8.55
CA GLN A 74 11.13 -21.12 7.81
C GLN A 74 9.71 -20.78 7.36
N ALA A 75 9.42 -19.50 7.09
CA ALA A 75 8.09 -19.04 6.70
C ALA A 75 7.74 -19.54 5.28
N LYS A 76 6.88 -20.54 5.20
CA LYS A 76 6.36 -21.11 3.94
C LYS A 76 5.03 -20.50 3.50
N ARG A 77 4.23 -20.07 4.47
CA ARG A 77 2.89 -19.52 4.26
C ARG A 77 2.75 -18.22 5.00
N VAL A 78 2.34 -17.18 4.30
CA VAL A 78 2.20 -15.83 4.85
C VAL A 78 0.77 -15.37 4.67
N LEU A 79 0.19 -14.79 5.71
CA LEU A 79 -1.08 -14.09 5.68
C LEU A 79 -0.82 -12.59 5.85
N ILE A 80 -1.34 -11.79 4.92
CA ILE A 80 -1.36 -10.33 4.98
C ILE A 80 -2.80 -9.91 5.27
N ILE A 81 -3.00 -9.16 6.35
CA ILE A 81 -4.30 -8.57 6.72
C ILE A 81 -4.20 -7.07 6.45
N GLY A 82 -5.02 -6.56 5.54
CA GLY A 82 -4.87 -5.24 4.94
C GLY A 82 -3.83 -5.27 3.82
N GLY A 83 -3.26 -4.12 3.49
CA GLY A 83 -2.19 -4.01 2.50
C GLY A 83 -2.67 -4.07 1.06
N GLY A 84 -3.89 -3.57 0.81
CA GLY A 84 -4.48 -3.49 -0.53
C GLY A 84 -3.70 -2.62 -1.51
N ASP A 85 -2.76 -1.82 -1.03
CA ASP A 85 -1.77 -1.09 -1.83
C ASP A 85 -0.76 -2.00 -2.53
N GLY A 86 -0.59 -3.24 -2.05
CA GLY A 86 0.28 -4.25 -2.65
C GLY A 86 1.75 -4.16 -2.26
N GLY A 87 2.17 -3.16 -1.49
CA GLY A 87 3.56 -2.99 -1.07
C GLY A 87 4.05 -4.17 -0.22
N MET A 88 3.26 -4.59 0.76
CA MET A 88 3.56 -5.78 1.58
C MET A 88 3.65 -7.04 0.73
N LEU A 89 2.71 -7.25 -0.18
CA LEU A 89 2.70 -8.41 -1.06
C LEU A 89 3.96 -8.44 -1.93
N ARG A 90 4.38 -7.30 -2.47
CA ARG A 90 5.61 -7.17 -3.25
C ARG A 90 6.83 -7.65 -2.47
N GLU A 91 6.99 -7.20 -1.24
CA GLU A 91 8.17 -7.55 -0.42
C GLU A 91 8.13 -9.00 0.05
N VAL A 92 6.98 -9.53 0.44
CA VAL A 92 6.82 -10.94 0.82
C VAL A 92 7.18 -11.87 -0.34
N LEU A 93 6.77 -11.54 -1.58
CA LEU A 93 7.05 -12.34 -2.77
C LEU A 93 8.54 -12.33 -3.21
N ARG A 94 9.39 -11.52 -2.58
CA ARG A 94 10.85 -11.55 -2.80
C ARG A 94 11.55 -12.69 -2.07
N HIS A 95 10.87 -13.34 -1.13
CA HIS A 95 11.40 -14.48 -0.40
C HIS A 95 11.10 -15.78 -1.15
N ASP A 96 12.14 -16.40 -1.68
CA ASP A 96 12.01 -17.63 -2.50
C ASP A 96 11.48 -18.83 -1.69
N ASP A 97 11.68 -18.83 -0.37
CA ASP A 97 11.16 -19.87 0.53
C ASP A 97 9.67 -19.77 0.80
N VAL A 98 9.02 -18.63 0.52
CA VAL A 98 7.59 -18.46 0.68
C VAL A 98 6.86 -19.14 -0.47
N GLU A 99 6.06 -20.16 -0.14
CA GLU A 99 5.34 -21.00 -1.11
C GLU A 99 3.91 -20.49 -1.36
N HIS A 100 3.31 -19.82 -0.35
CA HIS A 100 1.93 -19.36 -0.43
C HIS A 100 1.74 -18.05 0.32
N VAL A 101 1.05 -17.09 -0.31
CA VAL A 101 0.64 -15.83 0.31
C VAL A 101 -0.87 -15.68 0.17
N SER A 102 -1.53 -15.42 1.29
CA SER A 102 -2.94 -14.98 1.31
C SER A 102 -2.98 -13.52 1.73
N MET A 103 -3.72 -12.70 0.99
CA MET A 103 -3.97 -11.30 1.35
C MET A 103 -5.48 -11.07 1.47
N VAL A 104 -5.88 -10.42 2.55
CA VAL A 104 -7.27 -10.06 2.83
C VAL A 104 -7.35 -8.55 3.01
N GLU A 105 -8.14 -7.90 2.18
CA GLU A 105 -8.40 -6.46 2.24
C GLU A 105 -9.91 -6.22 2.37
N ILE A 106 -10.30 -5.36 3.33
CA ILE A 106 -11.71 -5.07 3.60
C ILE A 106 -12.31 -4.15 2.53
N ASP A 107 -11.50 -3.23 2.00
CA ASP A 107 -11.97 -2.25 1.04
C ASP A 107 -11.44 -2.54 -0.37
N SER A 108 -12.31 -3.08 -1.20
CA SER A 108 -12.00 -3.38 -2.60
C SER A 108 -11.60 -2.16 -3.42
N ALA A 109 -11.98 -0.93 -3.00
CA ALA A 109 -11.58 0.29 -3.69
C ALA A 109 -10.07 0.53 -3.56
N VAL A 110 -9.45 0.16 -2.44
CA VAL A 110 -7.99 0.24 -2.26
C VAL A 110 -7.29 -0.64 -3.27
N ILE A 111 -7.70 -1.92 -3.38
CA ILE A 111 -7.13 -2.85 -4.35
C ILE A 111 -7.36 -2.35 -5.78
N GLY A 112 -8.59 -1.99 -6.12
CA GLY A 112 -8.99 -1.58 -7.47
C GLY A 112 -8.18 -0.39 -7.96
N TYR A 113 -7.94 0.57 -7.09
CA TYR A 113 -7.22 1.77 -7.45
C TYR A 113 -5.71 1.58 -7.52
N CYS A 114 -5.13 0.84 -6.59
CA CYS A 114 -3.70 0.53 -6.59
C CYS A 114 -3.28 -0.31 -7.80
N VAL A 115 -4.16 -1.18 -8.30
CA VAL A 115 -3.96 -1.92 -9.56
C VAL A 115 -3.97 -0.97 -10.78
N VAL A 116 -4.86 0.02 -10.79
CA VAL A 116 -5.03 0.93 -11.95
C VAL A 116 -3.95 2.02 -12.00
N VAL A 117 -3.53 2.58 -10.86
CA VAL A 117 -2.60 3.72 -10.80
C VAL A 117 -1.14 3.29 -10.67
N SER A 118 -0.90 1.96 -10.64
CA SER A 118 0.46 1.39 -10.78
C SER A 118 1.48 1.73 -9.69
N LEU A 119 1.12 1.54 -8.43
CA LEU A 119 2.09 1.00 -7.47
C LEU A 119 2.48 -0.45 -7.88
N PHE A 120 1.64 -1.09 -8.67
CA PHE A 120 1.78 -2.45 -9.23
C PHE A 120 2.63 -2.57 -10.50
N SER A 121 3.22 -1.51 -11.05
CA SER A 121 4.04 -1.66 -12.27
C SER A 121 5.25 -2.58 -12.08
N LEU A 122 5.72 -2.73 -10.86
CA LEU A 122 6.80 -3.66 -10.50
C LEU A 122 6.33 -5.12 -10.32
N LEU A 123 5.05 -5.36 -10.04
CA LEU A 123 4.51 -6.73 -9.96
C LEU A 123 4.37 -7.40 -11.33
N LYS A 124 4.14 -6.65 -12.39
CA LYS A 124 4.01 -7.21 -13.75
C LYS A 124 5.28 -7.90 -14.26
N SER A 125 6.45 -7.54 -13.78
CA SER A 125 7.69 -8.15 -14.24
C SER A 125 7.99 -9.53 -13.63
N LYS A 126 7.39 -9.89 -12.50
CA LYS A 126 7.59 -11.19 -11.84
C LYS A 126 6.37 -12.11 -11.83
N LEU A 127 5.16 -11.61 -12.03
CA LEU A 127 3.92 -12.41 -12.09
C LEU A 127 3.71 -13.13 -13.44
N GLY A 128 4.64 -13.02 -14.38
CA GLY A 128 4.53 -13.65 -15.70
C GLY A 128 4.47 -15.18 -15.68
N THR A 129 4.60 -15.87 -14.54
CA THR A 129 4.69 -17.34 -14.51
C THR A 129 4.00 -18.05 -13.35
N ARG A 130 3.30 -17.36 -12.43
CA ARG A 130 2.52 -18.06 -11.39
C ARG A 130 1.13 -17.47 -11.26
N GLN A 131 0.14 -18.11 -11.87
CA GLN A 131 -1.28 -17.87 -11.57
C GLN A 131 -1.55 -18.33 -10.13
N HIS A 132 -1.72 -17.38 -9.21
CA HIS A 132 -2.33 -17.65 -7.91
C HIS A 132 -3.76 -17.14 -7.97
N SER A 133 -4.73 -18.07 -7.91
CA SER A 133 -6.14 -17.75 -7.84
C SER A 133 -6.44 -17.00 -6.56
N ALA A 134 -6.81 -15.72 -6.67
CA ALA A 134 -7.51 -15.01 -5.62
C ALA A 134 -8.94 -15.60 -5.51
N ARG A 135 -9.31 -16.03 -4.33
CA ARG A 135 -10.71 -16.31 -3.93
C ARG A 135 -11.03 -15.37 -2.79
#